data_d8e11926c0bc42dcfd3a1b1641b55441
#
_entry.id   d8e11926c0bc42dcfd3a1b1641b55441
#
_cell.length_a   1.000
_cell.length_b   1.000
_cell.length_c   1.000
_cell.angle_alpha   90.00
_cell.angle_beta   90.00
_cell.angle_gamma   90.00
#
_symmetry.space_group_name_H-M   'P 1'
#
loop_
_entity.id
_entity.type
_entity.pdbx_description
1 polymer ?
#
loop_
_entity_poly.entity_id
_entity_poly.type
_entity_poly.pdbx_seq_one_letter_code
_entity_poly.pdbx_strand_id
1 'polypeptide(L)'
;MLHAWLFDMVDRICRIIRRDERPFGGLQVVLSGDFFQLPPVSVSGRNNDLIAPSAEYLASRERYMRAGLNPEGFVTESLVWRELNPVVCYLTEQHRQDDGQLLNVLTDIREGAVDDGDRNVLLTGWGHSGTRAAGGEPVPRQQAGRRA
;
A
#
# COMPACT_ATOMS: atom_id res chain seq x y z
N MET A 1 -2.11 -0.20 -2.21
CA MET A 1 -0.96 0.50 -2.85
C MET A 1 -1.10 0.50 -4.36
N LEU A 2 -0.47 1.46 -5.05
CA LEU A 2 -0.49 1.58 -6.51
C LEU A 2 0.59 0.68 -7.12
N HIS A 3 0.25 -0.05 -8.20
CA HIS A 3 1.22 -0.84 -8.96
C HIS A 3 2.10 0.06 -9.86
N ALA A 4 3.32 -0.38 -10.12
CA ALA A 4 4.27 0.33 -10.96
C ALA A 4 3.71 0.64 -12.37
N TRP A 5 3.12 -0.37 -13.04
CA TRP A 5 2.53 -0.19 -14.38
C TRP A 5 1.38 0.81 -14.41
N LEU A 6 0.59 0.87 -13.33
CA LEU A 6 -0.53 1.80 -13.24
C LEU A 6 -0.03 3.24 -13.06
N PHE A 7 1.08 3.41 -12.34
CA PHE A 7 1.73 4.71 -12.19
C PHE A 7 2.26 5.22 -13.53
N ASP A 8 2.91 4.36 -14.32
CA ASP A 8 3.34 4.70 -15.69
C ASP A 8 2.16 5.02 -16.61
N MET A 9 1.02 4.35 -16.43
CA MET A 9 -0.19 4.66 -17.20
C MET A 9 -0.71 6.06 -16.89
N VAL A 10 -0.71 6.45 -15.61
CA VAL A 10 -1.11 7.82 -15.19
C VAL A 10 -0.14 8.86 -15.77
N ASP A 11 1.16 8.61 -15.70
CA ASP A 11 2.17 9.46 -16.34
C ASP A 11 1.86 9.68 -17.83
N ARG A 12 1.65 8.59 -18.57
CA ARG A 12 1.35 8.65 -20.00
C ARG A 12 0.08 9.43 -20.31
N ILE A 13 -0.98 9.25 -19.54
CA ILE A 13 -2.23 10.00 -19.69
C ILE A 13 -1.96 11.50 -19.48
N CYS A 14 -1.22 11.87 -18.45
CA CYS A 14 -0.88 13.26 -18.18
C CYS A 14 -0.08 13.89 -19.33
N ARG A 15 0.94 13.20 -19.87
CA ARG A 15 1.70 13.67 -21.03
C ARG A 15 0.81 13.91 -22.25
N ILE A 16 -0.08 12.99 -22.57
CA ILE A 16 -0.99 13.11 -23.70
C ILE A 16 -1.94 14.31 -23.54
N ILE A 17 -2.59 14.44 -22.39
CA ILE A 17 -3.55 15.51 -22.13
C ILE A 17 -2.88 16.88 -22.19
N ARG A 18 -1.70 16.99 -21.59
CA ARG A 18 -0.96 18.25 -21.52
C ARG A 18 -0.13 18.53 -22.76
N ARG A 19 0.02 17.57 -23.67
CA ARG A 19 0.92 17.66 -24.86
C ARG A 19 2.33 18.04 -24.47
N ASP A 20 2.85 17.44 -23.41
CA ASP A 20 4.16 17.72 -22.84
C ASP A 20 4.83 16.39 -22.49
N GLU A 21 6.01 16.14 -23.07
CA GLU A 21 6.76 14.87 -22.93
C GLU A 21 7.49 14.73 -21.60
N ARG A 22 7.54 15.78 -20.78
CA ARG A 22 8.11 15.69 -19.43
C ARG A 22 7.28 14.74 -18.56
N PRO A 23 7.89 14.13 -17.51
CA PRO A 23 7.17 13.30 -16.57
C PRO A 23 5.87 13.97 -16.09
N PHE A 24 4.77 13.22 -16.14
CA PHE A 24 3.41 13.68 -15.82
C PHE A 24 2.97 14.94 -16.57
N GLY A 25 3.51 15.15 -17.79
CA GLY A 25 3.20 16.35 -18.56
C GLY A 25 3.67 17.64 -17.87
N GLY A 26 4.79 17.57 -17.13
CA GLY A 26 5.35 18.68 -16.37
C GLY A 26 4.53 19.10 -15.14
N LEU A 27 3.61 18.25 -14.67
CA LEU A 27 2.91 18.46 -13.40
C LEU A 27 3.84 18.21 -12.22
N GLN A 28 3.66 18.96 -11.14
CA GLN A 28 4.23 18.61 -9.85
C GLN A 28 3.46 17.42 -9.28
N VAL A 29 4.19 16.36 -8.95
CA VAL A 29 3.62 15.13 -8.37
C VAL A 29 4.08 15.01 -6.93
N VAL A 30 3.14 14.79 -6.02
CA VAL A 30 3.41 14.47 -4.62
C VAL A 30 2.95 13.04 -4.37
N LEU A 31 3.86 12.21 -3.88
CA LEU A 31 3.62 10.81 -3.55
C LEU A 31 3.70 10.64 -2.05
N SER A 32 2.79 9.87 -1.48
CA SER A 32 2.81 9.47 -0.08
C SER A 32 2.60 7.97 0.01
N GLY A 33 3.38 7.30 0.83
CA GLY A 33 3.29 5.86 1.00
C GLY A 33 4.17 5.34 2.12
N ASP A 34 4.01 4.07 2.44
CA ASP A 34 4.80 3.37 3.44
C ASP A 34 5.15 1.98 2.88
N PHE A 35 6.43 1.73 2.65
CA PHE A 35 6.93 0.45 2.09
C PHE A 35 6.85 -0.72 3.09
N PHE A 36 6.64 -0.45 4.37
CA PHE A 36 6.43 -1.46 5.39
C PHE A 36 4.97 -1.88 5.54
N GLN A 37 4.04 -1.22 4.82
CA GLN A 37 2.66 -1.67 4.69
C GLN A 37 2.54 -2.78 3.63
N LEU A 38 1.34 -3.40 3.58
CA LEU A 38 1.06 -4.44 2.60
C LEU A 38 1.41 -4.00 1.17
N PRO A 39 2.15 -4.82 0.42
CA PRO A 39 2.49 -4.51 -0.97
C PRO A 39 1.23 -4.42 -1.84
N PRO A 40 1.35 -3.90 -3.08
CA PRO A 40 0.28 -3.95 -4.05
C PRO A 40 -0.18 -5.40 -4.25
N VAL A 41 -1.49 -5.64 -4.26
CA VAL A 41 -2.04 -6.99 -4.42
C VAL A 41 -1.97 -7.38 -5.89
N SER A 42 -1.19 -8.42 -6.21
CA SER A 42 -1.09 -8.94 -7.58
C SER A 42 -2.45 -9.40 -8.10
N VAL A 43 -2.75 -9.01 -9.33
CA VAL A 43 -3.99 -9.41 -10.02
C VAL A 43 -3.96 -10.92 -10.30
N SER A 44 -2.78 -11.50 -10.48
CA SER A 44 -2.56 -12.93 -10.74
C SER A 44 -2.92 -13.87 -9.57
N GLY A 45 -3.07 -13.35 -8.35
CA GLY A 45 -3.36 -14.17 -7.14
C GLY A 45 -4.85 -14.27 -6.79
N ARG A 46 -5.71 -13.54 -7.43
CA ARG A 46 -7.16 -13.74 -7.30
C ARG A 46 -7.62 -14.66 -8.42
N ASN A 47 -8.42 -15.68 -8.09
CA ASN A 47 -9.12 -16.59 -9.02
C ASN A 47 -10.02 -15.85 -10.05
N ASN A 48 -9.48 -14.83 -10.67
CA ASN A 48 -10.14 -14.01 -11.66
C ASN A 48 -9.68 -14.43 -13.07
N ASP A 49 -9.56 -15.75 -13.31
CA ASP A 49 -9.31 -16.34 -14.63
C ASP A 49 -10.38 -15.96 -15.69
N LEU A 50 -11.37 -15.17 -15.28
CA LEU A 50 -12.47 -14.74 -16.14
C LEU A 50 -12.25 -13.39 -16.82
N ILE A 51 -11.23 -12.61 -16.42
CA ILE A 51 -10.94 -11.31 -17.05
C ILE A 51 -9.58 -11.40 -17.73
N ALA A 52 -9.59 -11.49 -19.05
CA ALA A 52 -8.38 -11.41 -19.85
C ALA A 52 -7.64 -10.09 -19.54
N PRO A 53 -6.30 -10.12 -19.38
CA PRO A 53 -5.53 -8.90 -19.18
C PRO A 53 -5.74 -7.92 -20.33
N SER A 54 -5.85 -6.62 -20.02
CA SER A 54 -6.02 -5.62 -21.08
C SER A 54 -4.82 -5.57 -22.01
N ALA A 55 -5.03 -5.16 -23.26
CA ALA A 55 -3.95 -5.03 -24.24
C ALA A 55 -2.87 -4.04 -23.75
N GLU A 56 -3.28 -2.98 -23.04
CA GLU A 56 -2.37 -2.01 -22.45
C GLU A 56 -1.50 -2.62 -21.35
N TYR A 57 -2.09 -3.49 -20.52
CA TYR A 57 -1.33 -4.21 -19.50
C TYR A 57 -0.30 -5.14 -20.13
N LEU A 58 -0.69 -5.92 -21.16
CA LEU A 58 0.24 -6.81 -21.86
C LEU A 58 1.38 -6.05 -22.54
N ALA A 59 1.08 -4.94 -23.19
CA ALA A 59 2.09 -4.08 -23.81
C ALA A 59 3.03 -3.44 -22.80
N SER A 60 2.51 -3.05 -21.63
CA SER A 60 3.35 -2.52 -20.55
C SER A 60 4.25 -3.60 -19.97
N ARG A 61 3.70 -4.80 -19.71
CA ARG A 61 4.44 -5.94 -19.16
C ARG A 61 5.69 -6.27 -19.97
N GLU A 62 5.61 -6.26 -21.29
CA GLU A 62 6.77 -6.52 -22.15
C GLU A 62 7.88 -5.48 -21.95
N ARG A 63 7.53 -4.20 -21.84
CA ARG A 63 8.52 -3.13 -21.55
C ARG A 63 9.19 -3.31 -20.19
N TYR A 64 8.43 -3.70 -19.17
CA TYR A 64 8.94 -4.00 -17.85
C TYR A 64 9.90 -5.18 -17.85
N MET A 65 9.54 -6.26 -18.53
CA MET A 65 10.41 -7.46 -18.68
C MET A 65 11.74 -7.10 -19.35
N ARG A 66 11.73 -6.29 -20.40
CA ARG A 66 12.95 -5.81 -21.07
C ARG A 66 13.81 -4.94 -20.15
N ALA A 67 13.19 -4.20 -19.24
CA ALA A 67 13.89 -3.36 -18.26
C ALA A 67 14.36 -4.13 -17.00
N GLY A 68 13.98 -5.42 -16.86
CA GLY A 68 14.26 -6.21 -15.66
C GLY A 68 13.49 -5.73 -14.43
N LEU A 69 12.30 -5.14 -14.63
CA LEU A 69 11.45 -4.57 -13.58
C LEU A 69 10.16 -5.37 -13.42
N ASN A 70 9.50 -5.24 -12.28
CA ASN A 70 8.22 -5.88 -12.01
C ASN A 70 7.06 -4.89 -12.20
N PRO A 71 6.15 -5.10 -13.18
CA PRO A 71 5.02 -4.21 -13.40
C PRO A 71 4.03 -4.20 -12.23
N GLU A 72 3.93 -5.29 -11.47
CA GLU A 72 3.05 -5.41 -10.30
C GLU A 72 3.76 -5.04 -8.99
N GLY A 73 5.00 -4.58 -9.05
CA GLY A 73 5.78 -4.10 -7.92
C GLY A 73 5.37 -2.72 -7.42
N PHE A 74 6.19 -2.18 -6.55
CA PHE A 74 6.02 -0.83 -6.00
C PHE A 74 6.19 0.24 -7.08
N VAL A 75 5.67 1.44 -6.84
CA VAL A 75 5.83 2.59 -7.76
C VAL A 75 7.29 2.93 -8.06
N THR A 76 8.21 2.60 -7.14
CA THR A 76 9.66 2.75 -7.33
C THR A 76 10.24 1.87 -8.44
N GLU A 77 9.52 0.82 -8.84
CA GLU A 77 9.85 -0.04 -9.97
C GLU A 77 9.24 0.44 -11.29
N SER A 78 8.48 1.54 -11.29
CA SER A 78 7.94 2.11 -12.52
C SER A 78 9.03 2.65 -13.44
N LEU A 79 8.75 2.62 -14.74
CA LEU A 79 9.69 3.13 -15.75
C LEU A 79 9.90 4.62 -15.59
N VAL A 80 8.84 5.37 -15.27
CA VAL A 80 8.89 6.82 -15.09
C VAL A 80 9.60 7.24 -13.80
N TRP A 81 9.74 6.35 -12.81
CA TRP A 81 10.37 6.68 -11.52
C TRP A 81 11.78 7.23 -11.68
N ARG A 82 12.58 6.60 -12.53
CA ARG A 82 13.97 7.03 -12.80
C ARG A 82 14.02 8.38 -13.51
N GLU A 83 13.09 8.62 -14.42
CA GLU A 83 12.99 9.88 -15.15
C GLU A 83 12.47 11.00 -14.25
N LEU A 84 11.50 10.70 -13.39
CA LEU A 84 10.93 11.65 -12.43
C LEU A 84 11.96 12.11 -11.39
N ASN A 85 12.87 11.23 -10.98
CA ASN A 85 13.92 11.48 -9.98
C ASN A 85 13.39 12.25 -8.75
N PRO A 86 12.40 11.71 -8.02
CA PRO A 86 11.71 12.43 -6.97
C PRO A 86 12.62 12.70 -5.78
N VAL A 87 12.41 13.84 -5.11
CA VAL A 87 13.01 14.12 -3.81
C VAL A 87 12.28 13.28 -2.76
N VAL A 88 13.00 12.42 -2.06
CA VAL A 88 12.43 11.57 -1.01
C VAL A 88 12.55 12.28 0.34
N CYS A 89 11.42 12.48 1.00
CA CYS A 89 11.32 13.03 2.34
C CYS A 89 10.85 11.94 3.30
N TYR A 90 11.61 11.70 4.37
CA TYR A 90 11.25 10.74 5.40
C TYR A 90 10.50 11.44 6.53
N LEU A 91 9.33 10.88 6.91
CA LEU A 91 8.60 11.30 8.10
C LEU A 91 9.16 10.55 9.30
N THR A 92 9.65 11.27 10.29
CA THR A 92 10.31 10.71 11.49
C THR A 92 9.42 10.70 12.72
N GLU A 93 8.40 11.56 12.76
CA GLU A 93 7.49 11.65 13.89
C GLU A 93 6.23 10.80 13.68
N GLN A 94 5.86 10.04 14.70
CA GLN A 94 4.66 9.21 14.71
C GLN A 94 3.68 9.76 15.75
N HIS A 95 2.46 10.09 15.30
CA HIS A 95 1.42 10.69 16.16
C HIS A 95 0.20 9.77 16.36
N ARG A 96 0.24 8.54 15.85
CA ARG A 96 -0.93 7.65 15.83
C ARG A 96 -1.10 6.77 17.04
N GLN A 97 -0.05 6.52 17.80
CA GLN A 97 -0.04 5.53 18.88
C GLN A 97 0.53 6.13 20.15
N ASP A 98 -0.26 6.04 21.22
CA ASP A 98 0.17 6.41 22.58
C ASP A 98 0.88 5.25 23.31
N ASP A 99 0.88 4.04 22.73
CA ASP A 99 1.56 2.88 23.29
C ASP A 99 3.04 2.87 22.88
N GLY A 100 3.88 3.36 23.79
CA GLY A 100 5.32 3.46 23.58
C GLY A 100 6.01 2.11 23.37
N GLN A 101 5.50 1.01 23.94
CA GLN A 101 6.10 -0.32 23.78
C GLN A 101 5.89 -0.84 22.37
N LEU A 102 4.66 -0.78 21.85
CA LEU A 102 4.37 -1.22 20.47
C LEU A 102 5.11 -0.35 19.46
N LEU A 103 5.24 0.95 19.73
CA LEU A 103 5.98 1.86 18.85
C LEU A 103 7.45 1.48 18.74
N ASN A 104 8.11 1.13 19.85
CA ASN A 104 9.48 0.66 19.85
C ASN A 104 9.64 -0.62 19.03
N VAL A 105 8.79 -1.63 19.26
CA VAL A 105 8.81 -2.87 18.47
C VAL A 105 8.67 -2.60 16.98
N LEU A 106 7.76 -1.71 16.58
CA LEU A 106 7.56 -1.35 15.17
C LEU A 106 8.77 -0.62 14.59
N THR A 107 9.47 0.17 15.40
CA THR A 107 10.71 0.84 15.00
C THR A 107 11.83 -0.19 14.80
N ASP A 108 12.02 -1.09 15.76
CA ASP A 108 13.03 -2.14 15.68
C ASP A 108 12.82 -3.09 14.51
N ILE A 109 11.55 -3.40 14.18
CA ILE A 109 11.21 -4.16 12.94
C ILE A 109 11.65 -3.40 11.69
N ARG A 110 11.42 -2.08 11.63
CA ARG A 110 11.82 -1.26 10.47
C ARG A 110 13.32 -1.14 10.30
N GLU A 111 14.04 -1.09 11.42
CA GLU A 111 15.49 -1.00 11.45
C GLU A 111 16.20 -2.36 11.33
N GLY A 112 15.43 -3.45 11.40
CA GLY A 112 15.96 -4.81 11.39
C GLY A 112 16.68 -5.18 12.69
N ALA A 113 16.37 -4.52 13.79
CA ALA A 113 17.02 -4.63 15.12
C ALA A 113 16.18 -5.41 16.14
N VAL A 114 15.27 -6.27 15.69
CA VAL A 114 14.34 -7.03 16.54
C VAL A 114 15.08 -7.92 17.54
N ASP A 115 14.78 -7.76 18.81
CA ASP A 115 15.34 -8.55 19.91
C ASP A 115 14.31 -9.48 20.58
N ASP A 116 14.73 -10.19 21.64
CA ASP A 116 13.86 -11.09 22.39
C ASP A 116 12.83 -10.33 23.26
N GLY A 117 13.10 -9.09 23.62
CA GLY A 117 12.16 -8.20 24.29
C GLY A 117 10.98 -7.86 23.40
N ASP A 118 11.24 -7.51 22.14
CA ASP A 118 10.24 -7.23 21.12
C ASP A 118 9.33 -8.43 20.87
N ARG A 119 9.95 -9.62 20.76
CA ARG A 119 9.21 -10.88 20.62
C ARG A 119 8.26 -11.11 21.78
N ASN A 120 8.70 -10.86 23.01
CA ASN A 120 7.86 -11.00 24.20
C ASN A 120 6.68 -10.04 24.19
N VAL A 121 6.87 -8.78 23.79
CA VAL A 121 5.79 -7.80 23.64
C VAL A 121 4.75 -8.27 22.63
N LEU A 122 5.18 -8.76 21.47
CA LEU A 122 4.28 -9.28 20.43
C LEU A 122 3.52 -10.52 20.89
N LEU A 123 4.18 -11.45 21.58
CA LEU A 123 3.56 -12.68 22.08
C LEU A 123 2.55 -12.43 23.21
N THR A 124 2.83 -11.49 24.11
CA THR A 124 1.89 -11.10 25.18
C THR A 124 0.68 -10.38 24.61
N GLY A 125 0.85 -9.52 23.60
CA GLY A 125 -0.26 -8.89 22.87
C GLY A 125 -1.16 -9.90 22.15
N TRP A 126 -0.60 -11.00 21.63
CA TRP A 126 -1.37 -12.07 20.98
C TRP A 126 -2.21 -12.87 21.98
N GLY A 127 -1.72 -13.08 23.20
CA GLY A 127 -2.45 -13.82 24.24
C GLY A 127 -3.73 -13.14 24.73
N HIS A 128 -3.86 -11.81 24.57
CA HIS A 128 -5.03 -11.05 25.00
C HIS A 128 -6.18 -11.01 23.96
N SER A 129 -5.96 -11.39 22.72
CA SER A 129 -7.00 -11.45 21.69
C SER A 129 -7.84 -12.73 21.73
N GLY A 130 -7.49 -13.71 22.59
CA GLY A 130 -8.17 -15.01 22.73
C GLY A 130 -9.29 -15.07 23.78
N THR A 131 -9.46 -14.05 24.61
CA THR A 131 -10.53 -14.05 25.65
C THR A 131 -11.41 -12.81 25.51
N ARG A 132 -12.14 -12.71 24.41
CA ARG A 132 -13.36 -11.93 24.42
C ARG A 132 -14.38 -12.73 25.26
N ALA A 133 -14.50 -12.32 26.52
CA ALA A 133 -15.50 -12.87 27.44
C ALA A 133 -16.88 -12.89 26.74
N ALA A 134 -17.47 -14.05 26.68
CA ALA A 134 -18.90 -14.22 26.42
C ALA A 134 -19.66 -13.57 27.60
N GLY A 135 -20.03 -12.30 27.44
CA GLY A 135 -20.69 -11.52 28.50
C GLY A 135 -21.08 -10.12 28.05
N GLY A 136 -21.43 -9.96 26.78
CA GLY A 136 -22.02 -8.72 26.26
C GLY A 136 -23.54 -8.92 26.21
N GLU A 137 -24.30 -8.24 27.07
CA GLU A 137 -25.76 -8.16 27.00
C GLU A 137 -26.22 -7.75 25.60
N PRO A 138 -27.33 -8.33 25.10
CA PRO A 138 -27.84 -7.96 23.79
C PRO A 138 -28.40 -6.53 23.86
N VAL A 139 -27.84 -5.67 22.99
CA VAL A 139 -28.36 -4.31 22.76
C VAL A 139 -29.80 -4.42 22.24
N PRO A 140 -30.81 -3.80 22.87
CA PRO A 140 -32.20 -3.88 22.44
C PRO A 140 -32.34 -3.24 21.05
N ARG A 141 -32.86 -4.00 20.09
CA ARG A 141 -33.25 -3.50 18.78
C ARG A 141 -34.37 -2.46 18.96
N GLN A 142 -34.08 -1.23 18.62
CA GLN A 142 -35.13 -0.21 18.43
C GLN A 142 -36.06 -0.68 17.30
N GLN A 143 -37.30 -0.94 17.64
CA GLN A 143 -38.37 -1.17 16.67
C GLN A 143 -38.60 0.11 15.88
N ALA A 144 -38.38 0.06 14.57
CA ALA A 144 -38.77 1.12 13.65
C ALA A 144 -40.31 1.22 13.66
N GLY A 145 -40.82 2.29 14.23
CA GLY A 145 -42.25 2.60 14.25
C GLY A 145 -42.79 2.74 12.83
N ARG A 146 -43.75 1.87 12.49
CA ARG A 146 -44.64 2.09 11.36
C ARG A 146 -45.44 3.34 11.64
N ARG A 147 -45.33 4.35 10.80
CA ARG A 147 -46.33 5.43 10.71
C ARG A 147 -47.39 5.01 9.69
N ALA A 148 -48.63 5.12 10.14
CA ALA A 148 -49.85 5.00 9.34
C ALA A 148 -49.96 6.21 8.36
#